data_1244f8e330c1eb80bbf99c5dacde4c03
#
_entry.id   1244f8e330c1eb80bbf99c5dacde4c03
#
_cell.length_a   1.000
_cell.length_b   1.000
_cell.length_c   1.000
_cell.angle_alpha   90.00
_cell.angle_beta   90.00
_cell.angle_gamma   90.00
#
_symmetry.space_group_name_H-M   'P 1'
#
loop_
_entity.id
_entity.type
_entity.pdbx_description
1 polymer ?
#
loop_
_entity_poly.entity_id
_entity_poly.type
_entity_poly.pdbx_seq_one_letter_code
_entity_poly.pdbx_strand_id
1 'polypeptide(L)'
;MPGAYLIFGPPGAGKGTQAPRLAARLAVPHIATGDMLRAHVKGNTALGIEAKGYMDAGELVPDDLVVRMLGERIAEPDAAGGFLLDGFPRTVPQAVALDAMLVERGRALDFVLVLDVSEEEVVRRISGRLVAKNGRIYHELYDPPKVPGVDDDEGLPLERRPDDEADVVRNRYRNVYLAQTLPVRGHYQQVGVREVLIDGMGTTDDVAARLDAALPA
;
A
#
# COMPACT_ATOMS: atom_id res chain seq x y z
N MET A 1 -20.91 -4.59 8.69
CA MET A 1 -20.79 -3.12 8.90
C MET A 1 -19.45 -2.68 8.38
N PRO A 2 -19.33 -1.51 7.73
CA PRO A 2 -18.03 -1.02 7.29
C PRO A 2 -17.10 -0.87 8.49
N GLY A 3 -15.84 -1.28 8.34
CA GLY A 3 -14.84 -1.37 9.40
C GLY A 3 -13.50 -0.76 8.99
N ALA A 4 -12.52 -0.81 9.90
CA ALA A 4 -11.16 -0.37 9.64
C ALA A 4 -10.28 -1.59 9.32
N TYR A 5 -9.64 -1.57 8.16
CA TYR A 5 -8.88 -2.69 7.62
C TYR A 5 -7.50 -2.26 7.18
N LEU A 6 -6.54 -3.18 7.29
CA LEU A 6 -5.20 -3.00 6.73
C LEU A 6 -4.95 -4.05 5.64
N ILE A 7 -4.32 -3.62 4.54
CA ILE A 7 -3.64 -4.53 3.62
C ILE A 7 -2.13 -4.36 3.78
N PHE A 8 -1.47 -5.44 4.15
CA PHE A 8 -0.08 -5.50 4.57
C PHE A 8 0.72 -6.42 3.65
N GLY A 9 2.01 -6.21 3.54
CA GLY A 9 2.90 -7.03 2.73
C GLY A 9 4.07 -6.23 2.16
N PRO A 10 5.09 -6.90 1.60
CA PRO A 10 6.26 -6.22 1.06
C PRO A 10 5.93 -5.27 -0.10
N PRO A 11 6.85 -4.36 -0.46
CA PRO A 11 6.72 -3.64 -1.72
C PRO A 11 6.55 -4.64 -2.88
N GLY A 12 5.74 -4.32 -3.89
CA GLY A 12 5.50 -5.26 -5.01
C GLY A 12 4.61 -6.48 -4.72
N ALA A 13 4.09 -6.65 -3.49
CA ALA A 13 3.19 -7.76 -3.15
C ALA A 13 1.82 -7.72 -3.86
N GLY A 14 1.51 -6.66 -4.59
CA GLY A 14 0.21 -6.50 -5.26
C GLY A 14 -0.85 -5.77 -4.43
N LYS A 15 -0.49 -5.15 -3.30
CA LYS A 15 -1.43 -4.40 -2.45
C LYS A 15 -2.25 -3.39 -3.25
N GLY A 16 -1.59 -2.47 -3.96
CA GLY A 16 -2.26 -1.44 -4.75
C GLY A 16 -3.12 -1.98 -5.91
N THR A 17 -2.87 -3.21 -6.37
CA THR A 17 -3.70 -3.88 -7.38
C THR A 17 -4.95 -4.48 -6.75
N GLN A 18 -4.84 -5.08 -5.58
CA GLN A 18 -5.94 -5.77 -4.89
C GLN A 18 -6.80 -4.84 -4.02
N ALA A 19 -6.19 -3.79 -3.47
CA ALA A 19 -6.86 -2.90 -2.51
C ALA A 19 -8.10 -2.18 -3.07
N PRO A 20 -8.13 -1.66 -4.31
CA PRO A 20 -9.34 -1.03 -4.86
C PRO A 20 -10.52 -2.00 -4.93
N ARG A 21 -10.29 -3.25 -5.41
CA ARG A 21 -11.31 -4.29 -5.48
C ARG A 21 -11.80 -4.69 -4.09
N LEU A 22 -10.87 -4.84 -3.16
CA LEU A 22 -11.14 -5.19 -1.78
C LEU A 22 -11.96 -4.10 -1.07
N ALA A 23 -11.58 -2.83 -1.25
CA ALA A 23 -12.28 -1.69 -0.69
C ALA A 23 -13.72 -1.58 -1.21
N ALA A 24 -13.91 -1.82 -2.53
CA ALA A 24 -15.25 -1.86 -3.13
C ALA A 24 -16.12 -2.98 -2.53
N ARG A 25 -15.56 -4.18 -2.33
CA ARG A 25 -16.26 -5.31 -1.69
C ARG A 25 -16.61 -5.02 -0.22
N LEU A 26 -15.72 -4.36 0.51
CA LEU A 26 -15.93 -3.98 1.92
C LEU A 26 -16.81 -2.72 2.07
N ALA A 27 -17.16 -2.07 0.96
CA ALA A 27 -17.91 -0.82 0.91
C ALA A 27 -17.25 0.31 1.74
N VAL A 28 -15.90 0.44 1.62
CA VAL A 28 -15.10 1.47 2.30
C VAL A 28 -14.15 2.15 1.31
N PRO A 29 -13.69 3.39 1.58
CA PRO A 29 -12.65 4.01 0.78
C PRO A 29 -11.32 3.28 0.91
N HIS A 30 -10.58 3.19 -0.21
CA HIS A 30 -9.18 2.80 -0.25
C HIS A 30 -8.31 4.02 0.04
N ILE A 31 -7.47 3.94 1.06
CA ILE A 31 -6.55 5.01 1.47
C ILE A 31 -5.12 4.49 1.32
N ALA A 32 -4.47 4.91 0.24
CA ALA A 32 -3.08 4.54 -0.07
C ALA A 32 -2.13 5.68 0.32
N THR A 33 -1.40 5.54 1.43
CA THR A 33 -0.49 6.59 1.91
C THR A 33 0.62 6.92 0.91
N GLY A 34 1.09 5.92 0.15
CA GLY A 34 2.06 6.16 -0.92
C GLY A 34 1.51 7.05 -2.05
N ASP A 35 0.23 6.93 -2.41
CA ASP A 35 -0.39 7.78 -3.42
C ASP A 35 -0.63 9.19 -2.88
N MET A 36 -1.02 9.31 -1.62
CA MET A 36 -1.15 10.60 -0.95
C MET A 36 0.19 11.36 -0.95
N LEU A 37 1.28 10.70 -0.55
CA LEU A 37 2.63 11.29 -0.58
C LEU A 37 3.04 11.68 -2.00
N ARG A 38 2.81 10.85 -3.00
CA ARG A 38 3.09 11.18 -4.42
C ARG A 38 2.27 12.37 -4.90
N ALA A 39 1.01 12.50 -4.48
CA ALA A 39 0.19 13.67 -4.81
C ALA A 39 0.77 14.95 -4.20
N HIS A 40 1.24 14.90 -2.95
CA HIS A 40 1.92 16.02 -2.31
C HIS A 40 3.22 16.41 -3.01
N VAL A 41 4.05 15.42 -3.42
CA VAL A 41 5.29 15.66 -4.20
C VAL A 41 4.96 16.29 -5.54
N LYS A 42 3.98 15.76 -6.28
CA LYS A 42 3.55 16.30 -7.58
C LYS A 42 2.99 17.73 -7.44
N GLY A 43 2.27 18.00 -6.36
CA GLY A 43 1.71 19.31 -6.04
C GLY A 43 2.72 20.31 -5.46
N ASN A 44 3.98 19.93 -5.26
CA ASN A 44 5.03 20.74 -4.61
C ASN A 44 4.56 21.37 -3.28
N THR A 45 3.78 20.65 -2.50
CA THR A 45 3.38 21.10 -1.17
C THR A 45 4.57 21.06 -0.20
N ALA A 46 4.50 21.75 0.92
CA ALA A 46 5.57 21.73 1.94
C ALA A 46 5.88 20.29 2.39
N LEU A 47 4.84 19.46 2.63
CA LEU A 47 4.97 18.04 2.94
C LEU A 47 5.62 17.25 1.78
N GLY A 48 5.22 17.53 0.54
CA GLY A 48 5.77 16.87 -0.64
C GLY A 48 7.25 17.17 -0.86
N ILE A 49 7.68 18.41 -0.63
CA ILE A 49 9.09 18.82 -0.73
C ILE A 49 9.92 18.07 0.32
N GLU A 50 9.44 17.97 1.56
CA GLU A 50 10.11 17.25 2.64
C GLU A 50 10.14 15.73 2.39
N ALA A 51 9.04 15.15 1.94
CA ALA A 51 8.91 13.70 1.69
C ALA A 51 9.74 13.20 0.51
N LYS A 52 10.00 14.06 -0.51
CA LYS A 52 10.56 13.63 -1.79
C LYS A 52 11.91 12.90 -1.66
N GLY A 53 12.83 13.43 -0.86
CA GLY A 53 14.15 12.82 -0.68
C GLY A 53 14.10 11.40 -0.14
N TYR A 54 13.26 11.15 0.86
CA TYR A 54 13.04 9.82 1.44
C TYR A 54 12.42 8.86 0.42
N MET A 55 11.43 9.34 -0.34
CA MET A 55 10.74 8.50 -1.33
C MET A 55 11.66 8.08 -2.47
N ASP A 56 12.48 9.00 -2.99
CA ASP A 56 13.43 8.72 -4.07
C ASP A 56 14.53 7.72 -3.63
N ALA A 57 14.94 7.78 -2.35
CA ALA A 57 15.87 6.82 -1.75
C ALA A 57 15.23 5.48 -1.38
N GLY A 58 13.89 5.36 -1.47
CA GLY A 58 13.14 4.18 -1.05
C GLY A 58 13.08 4.01 0.47
N GLU A 59 13.33 5.07 1.22
CA GLU A 59 13.26 5.15 2.68
C GLU A 59 11.85 5.52 3.15
N LEU A 60 11.60 5.38 4.47
CA LEU A 60 10.35 5.85 5.06
C LEU A 60 10.39 7.36 5.28
N VAL A 61 9.30 8.02 4.91
CA VAL A 61 9.04 9.41 5.32
C VAL A 61 8.84 9.44 6.84
N PRO A 62 9.30 10.48 7.56
CA PRO A 62 9.16 10.59 9.00
C PRO A 62 7.75 10.32 9.51
N ASP A 63 7.65 9.56 10.62
CA ASP A 63 6.38 9.04 11.14
C ASP A 63 5.37 10.14 11.44
N ASP A 64 5.79 11.27 12.00
CA ASP A 64 4.94 12.40 12.37
C ASP A 64 4.27 13.05 11.16
N LEU A 65 4.95 13.10 10.01
CA LEU A 65 4.40 13.63 8.76
C LEU A 65 3.30 12.71 8.22
N VAL A 66 3.59 11.40 8.17
CA VAL A 66 2.64 10.42 7.64
C VAL A 66 1.43 10.29 8.56
N VAL A 67 1.63 10.29 9.88
CA VAL A 67 0.56 10.22 10.88
C VAL A 67 -0.38 11.43 10.77
N ARG A 68 0.16 12.66 10.65
CA ARG A 68 -0.66 13.86 10.48
C ARG A 68 -1.48 13.79 9.18
N MET A 69 -0.83 13.50 8.06
CA MET A 69 -1.48 13.35 6.76
C MET A 69 -2.61 12.32 6.81
N LEU A 70 -2.37 11.17 7.43
CA LEU A 70 -3.40 10.14 7.57
C LEU A 70 -4.53 10.59 8.50
N GLY A 71 -4.21 11.24 9.63
CA GLY A 71 -5.21 11.75 10.58
C GLY A 71 -6.21 12.70 9.93
N GLU A 72 -5.75 13.58 9.03
CA GLU A 72 -6.60 14.45 8.22
C GLU A 72 -7.49 13.64 7.28
N ARG A 73 -6.92 12.68 6.55
CA ARG A 73 -7.64 11.85 5.57
C ARG A 73 -8.73 10.97 6.18
N ILE A 74 -8.47 10.32 7.31
CA ILE A 74 -9.48 9.47 7.98
C ILE A 74 -10.56 10.28 8.71
N ALA A 75 -10.38 11.59 8.84
CA ALA A 75 -11.40 12.49 9.36
C ALA A 75 -12.42 12.94 8.29
N GLU A 76 -12.15 12.66 7.01
CA GLU A 76 -13.07 13.00 5.92
C GLU A 76 -14.37 12.19 6.01
N PRO A 77 -15.52 12.76 5.55
CA PRO A 77 -16.83 12.14 5.70
C PRO A 77 -16.95 10.74 5.08
N ASP A 78 -16.26 10.46 3.97
CA ASP A 78 -16.29 9.17 3.29
C ASP A 78 -15.63 8.06 4.11
N ALA A 79 -14.64 8.40 4.96
CA ALA A 79 -13.95 7.48 5.85
C ALA A 79 -14.68 7.28 7.20
N ALA A 80 -15.74 8.04 7.46
CA ALA A 80 -16.48 7.95 8.72
C ALA A 80 -17.11 6.56 8.95
N GLY A 81 -17.48 5.83 7.90
CA GLY A 81 -17.99 4.45 7.95
C GLY A 81 -16.90 3.39 8.19
N GLY A 82 -15.68 3.65 7.78
CA GLY A 82 -14.54 2.72 7.79
C GLY A 82 -13.61 3.01 6.62
N PHE A 83 -12.54 2.26 6.50
CA PHE A 83 -11.54 2.43 5.45
C PHE A 83 -10.65 1.20 5.30
N LEU A 84 -10.02 1.06 4.15
CA LEU A 84 -8.93 0.12 3.90
C LEU A 84 -7.64 0.92 3.73
N LEU A 85 -6.67 0.74 4.65
CA LEU A 85 -5.35 1.35 4.55
C LEU A 85 -4.40 0.49 3.74
N ASP A 86 -3.69 1.11 2.81
CA ASP A 86 -2.58 0.54 2.04
C ASP A 86 -1.30 1.35 2.27
N GLY A 87 -0.24 0.67 2.70
CA GLY A 87 1.06 1.26 2.92
C GLY A 87 1.23 2.03 4.24
N PHE A 88 0.32 1.84 5.18
CA PHE A 88 0.39 2.34 6.56
C PHE A 88 -0.36 1.35 7.49
N PRO A 89 0.13 1.12 8.74
CA PRO A 89 1.40 1.60 9.28
C PRO A 89 2.61 0.84 8.73
N ARG A 90 3.79 1.45 8.75
CA ARG A 90 5.05 0.83 8.35
C ARG A 90 6.05 0.70 9.49
N THR A 91 5.76 1.31 10.62
CA THR A 91 6.56 1.21 11.85
C THR A 91 5.64 0.93 13.03
N VAL A 92 6.20 0.39 14.12
CA VAL A 92 5.41 0.17 15.35
C VAL A 92 4.90 1.49 15.94
N PRO A 93 5.68 2.59 15.99
CA PRO A 93 5.14 3.89 16.41
C PRO A 93 3.94 4.37 15.58
N GLN A 94 3.96 4.16 14.25
CA GLN A 94 2.80 4.46 13.40
C GLN A 94 1.59 3.58 13.75
N ALA A 95 1.80 2.30 14.07
CA ALA A 95 0.72 1.41 14.48
C ALA A 95 0.07 1.86 15.79
N VAL A 96 0.87 2.22 16.78
CA VAL A 96 0.37 2.78 18.05
C VAL A 96 -0.41 4.09 17.82
N ALA A 97 0.07 4.96 16.94
CA ALA A 97 -0.64 6.19 16.58
C ALA A 97 -1.98 5.91 15.89
N LEU A 98 -2.02 4.91 14.98
CA LEU A 98 -3.27 4.48 14.34
C LEU A 98 -4.28 3.95 15.37
N ASP A 99 -3.82 3.09 16.27
CA ASP A 99 -4.69 2.53 17.32
C ASP A 99 -5.29 3.65 18.19
N ALA A 100 -4.49 4.64 18.58
CA ALA A 100 -5.00 5.81 19.32
C ALA A 100 -6.05 6.59 18.51
N MET A 101 -5.78 6.87 17.24
CA MET A 101 -6.73 7.56 16.35
C MET A 101 -8.04 6.77 16.18
N LEU A 102 -8.01 5.44 16.17
CA LEU A 102 -9.19 4.59 16.09
C LEU A 102 -9.98 4.61 17.41
N VAL A 103 -9.29 4.48 18.55
CA VAL A 103 -9.91 4.54 19.87
C VAL A 103 -10.63 5.87 20.11
N GLU A 104 -10.03 7.00 19.73
CA GLU A 104 -10.67 8.32 19.79
C GLU A 104 -11.99 8.39 18.99
N ARG A 105 -12.12 7.56 17.97
CA ARG A 105 -13.32 7.44 17.14
C ARG A 105 -14.27 6.31 17.57
N GLY A 106 -13.98 5.68 18.72
CA GLY A 106 -14.76 4.54 19.23
C GLY A 106 -14.64 3.29 18.35
N ARG A 107 -13.47 3.08 17.71
CA ARG A 107 -13.21 2.00 16.75
C ARG A 107 -11.97 1.21 17.11
N ALA A 108 -11.84 0.05 16.47
CA ALA A 108 -10.63 -0.76 16.44
C ALA A 108 -10.42 -1.29 15.03
N LEU A 109 -9.25 -1.85 14.75
CA LEU A 109 -9.03 -2.62 13.52
C LEU A 109 -9.82 -3.92 13.57
N ASP A 110 -10.53 -4.22 12.47
CA ASP A 110 -11.29 -5.46 12.33
C ASP A 110 -10.39 -6.62 11.91
N PHE A 111 -9.51 -6.38 10.92
CA PHE A 111 -8.50 -7.36 10.52
C PHE A 111 -7.33 -6.73 9.74
N VAL A 112 -6.26 -7.49 9.68
CA VAL A 112 -5.07 -7.23 8.86
C VAL A 112 -4.97 -8.31 7.79
N LEU A 113 -5.07 -7.92 6.52
CA LEU A 113 -4.77 -8.80 5.38
C LEU A 113 -3.28 -8.74 5.07
N VAL A 114 -2.62 -9.88 5.05
CA VAL A 114 -1.18 -9.97 4.78
C VAL A 114 -0.96 -10.70 3.47
N LEU A 115 -0.45 -10.01 2.47
CA LEU A 115 0.03 -10.64 1.23
C LEU A 115 1.46 -11.09 1.43
N ASP A 116 1.69 -12.41 1.36
CA ASP A 116 3.02 -13.02 1.49
C ASP A 116 3.62 -13.26 0.11
N VAL A 117 4.81 -12.70 -0.14
CA VAL A 117 5.51 -12.76 -1.43
C VAL A 117 7.02 -12.81 -1.19
N SER A 118 7.73 -13.70 -1.90
CA SER A 118 9.18 -13.83 -1.78
C SER A 118 9.93 -12.60 -2.29
N GLU A 119 11.17 -12.40 -1.79
CA GLU A 119 12.04 -11.29 -2.22
C GLU A 119 12.27 -11.30 -3.72
N GLU A 120 12.54 -12.47 -4.29
CA GLU A 120 12.82 -12.63 -5.71
C GLU A 120 11.63 -12.19 -6.58
N GLU A 121 10.44 -12.57 -6.16
CA GLU A 121 9.20 -12.16 -6.86
C GLU A 121 8.91 -10.67 -6.69
N VAL A 122 9.17 -10.12 -5.50
CA VAL A 122 9.07 -8.68 -5.25
C VAL A 122 9.96 -7.89 -6.20
N VAL A 123 11.24 -8.27 -6.33
CA VAL A 123 12.18 -7.61 -7.25
C VAL A 123 11.67 -7.72 -8.68
N ARG A 124 11.25 -8.91 -9.12
CA ARG A 124 10.72 -9.13 -10.47
C ARG A 124 9.51 -8.25 -10.78
N ARG A 125 8.54 -8.18 -9.85
CA ARG A 125 7.32 -7.39 -10.03
C ARG A 125 7.59 -5.89 -10.08
N ILE A 126 8.48 -5.39 -9.24
CA ILE A 126 8.74 -3.94 -9.20
C ILE A 126 9.60 -3.50 -10.37
N SER A 127 10.65 -4.26 -10.72
CA SER A 127 11.53 -3.90 -11.84
C SER A 127 10.83 -3.89 -13.20
N GLY A 128 9.76 -4.68 -13.35
CA GLY A 128 8.94 -4.70 -14.58
C GLY A 128 7.75 -3.75 -14.57
N ARG A 129 7.57 -2.95 -13.50
CA ARG A 129 6.44 -2.04 -13.39
C ARG A 129 6.59 -0.81 -14.27
N LEU A 130 5.50 -0.46 -14.95
CA LEU A 130 5.37 0.75 -15.74
C LEU A 130 4.12 1.51 -15.28
N VAL A 131 4.16 2.83 -15.30
CA VAL A 131 3.08 3.69 -14.80
C VAL A 131 2.68 4.69 -15.86
N ALA A 132 1.39 4.76 -16.16
CA ALA A 132 0.79 5.77 -17.00
C ALA A 132 0.61 7.10 -16.25
N LYS A 133 0.49 8.19 -16.99
CA LYS A 133 0.28 9.54 -16.43
C LYS A 133 -1.00 9.66 -15.59
N ASN A 134 -2.04 8.90 -15.92
CA ASN A 134 -3.30 8.80 -15.18
C ASN A 134 -3.19 7.92 -13.90
N GLY A 135 -2.02 7.29 -13.69
CA GLY A 135 -1.76 6.43 -12.52
C GLY A 135 -2.01 4.94 -12.75
N ARG A 136 -2.52 4.53 -13.92
CA ARG A 136 -2.68 3.11 -14.28
C ARG A 136 -1.32 2.43 -14.28
N ILE A 137 -1.28 1.22 -13.71
CA ILE A 137 -0.08 0.41 -13.60
C ILE A 137 -0.14 -0.69 -14.64
N TYR A 138 0.96 -0.85 -15.37
CA TYR A 138 1.24 -1.95 -16.28
C TYR A 138 2.45 -2.73 -15.77
N HIS A 139 2.66 -3.91 -16.35
CA HIS A 139 3.85 -4.70 -16.07
C HIS A 139 4.37 -5.35 -17.37
N GLU A 140 5.65 -5.24 -17.63
CA GLU A 140 6.28 -5.73 -18.89
C GLU A 140 5.95 -7.21 -19.21
N LEU A 141 5.79 -8.06 -18.17
CA LEU A 141 5.53 -9.49 -18.32
C LEU A 141 4.13 -9.94 -17.91
N TYR A 142 3.55 -9.32 -16.85
CA TYR A 142 2.31 -9.80 -16.23
C TYR A 142 1.05 -9.09 -16.72
N ASP A 143 1.19 -7.84 -17.13
CA ASP A 143 0.12 -6.99 -17.67
C ASP A 143 0.70 -5.99 -18.67
N PRO A 144 1.21 -6.47 -19.83
CA PRO A 144 1.85 -5.62 -20.80
C PRO A 144 0.85 -4.70 -21.49
N PRO A 145 1.23 -3.46 -21.83
CA PRO A 145 0.42 -2.61 -22.68
C PRO A 145 0.31 -3.22 -24.10
N LYS A 146 -0.75 -2.90 -24.83
CA LYS A 146 -0.96 -3.35 -26.21
C LYS A 146 0.16 -2.93 -27.15
N VAL A 147 0.71 -1.73 -26.91
CA VAL A 147 1.87 -1.22 -27.62
C VAL A 147 2.99 -1.01 -26.58
N PRO A 148 4.16 -1.67 -26.73
CA PRO A 148 5.25 -1.54 -25.78
C PRO A 148 5.62 -0.09 -25.46
N GLY A 149 5.62 0.25 -24.16
CA GLY A 149 5.99 1.58 -23.67
C GLY A 149 4.93 2.67 -23.81
N VAL A 150 3.72 2.33 -24.25
CA VAL A 150 2.63 3.30 -24.48
C VAL A 150 1.40 2.89 -23.70
N ASP A 151 0.78 3.83 -23.01
CA ASP A 151 -0.49 3.64 -22.29
C ASP A 151 -1.65 3.33 -23.25
N ASP A 152 -2.46 2.35 -22.90
CA ASP A 152 -3.59 1.89 -23.74
C ASP A 152 -4.76 2.87 -23.78
N ASP A 153 -4.90 3.76 -22.81
CA ASP A 153 -6.05 4.63 -22.65
C ASP A 153 -5.82 5.99 -23.31
N GLU A 154 -4.65 6.60 -23.08
CA GLU A 154 -4.33 7.95 -23.53
C GLU A 154 -3.29 7.99 -24.68
N GLY A 155 -2.63 6.85 -24.94
CA GLY A 155 -1.57 6.76 -25.96
C GLY A 155 -0.30 7.53 -25.60
N LEU A 156 -0.07 7.79 -24.32
CA LEU A 156 1.09 8.50 -23.79
C LEU A 156 2.21 7.54 -23.37
N PRO A 157 3.48 7.99 -23.35
CA PRO A 157 4.57 7.16 -22.86
C PRO A 157 4.35 6.68 -21.41
N LEU A 158 4.71 5.42 -21.16
CA LEU A 158 4.78 4.84 -19.82
C LEU A 158 6.13 5.18 -19.18
N GLU A 159 6.12 5.41 -17.87
CA GLU A 159 7.29 5.78 -17.09
C GLU A 159 7.58 4.75 -16.00
N ARG A 160 8.86 4.61 -15.60
CA ARG A 160 9.26 3.89 -14.40
C ARG A 160 9.32 4.87 -13.24
N ARG A 161 8.96 4.40 -12.05
CA ARG A 161 9.16 5.21 -10.84
C ARG A 161 10.65 5.22 -10.47
N PRO A 162 11.19 6.32 -9.93
CA PRO A 162 12.58 6.35 -9.46
C PRO A 162 12.92 5.28 -8.42
N ASP A 163 11.93 4.90 -7.59
CA ASP A 163 12.07 3.90 -6.53
C ASP A 163 11.87 2.45 -7.02
N ASP A 164 11.82 2.20 -8.34
CA ASP A 164 11.67 0.87 -8.95
C ASP A 164 13.01 0.24 -9.41
N GLU A 165 14.13 0.94 -9.22
CA GLU A 165 15.45 0.40 -9.46
C GLU A 165 15.74 -0.81 -8.55
N ALA A 166 16.34 -1.89 -9.12
CA ALA A 166 16.46 -3.17 -8.43
C ALA A 166 17.17 -3.08 -7.06
N ASP A 167 18.19 -2.24 -6.94
CA ASP A 167 18.92 -2.08 -5.68
C ASP A 167 18.09 -1.29 -4.65
N VAL A 168 17.33 -0.29 -5.09
CA VAL A 168 16.37 0.43 -4.22
C VAL A 168 15.29 -0.52 -3.75
N VAL A 169 14.78 -1.39 -4.61
CA VAL A 169 13.78 -2.42 -4.27
C VAL A 169 14.32 -3.40 -3.22
N ARG A 170 15.55 -3.91 -3.39
CA ARG A 170 16.19 -4.78 -2.39
C ARG A 170 16.38 -4.09 -1.05
N ASN A 171 16.83 -2.83 -1.07
CA ASN A 171 16.94 -2.02 0.15
C ASN A 171 15.59 -1.86 0.83
N ARG A 172 14.52 -1.53 0.10
CA ARG A 172 13.15 -1.43 0.63
C ARG A 172 12.66 -2.75 1.22
N TYR A 173 12.98 -3.87 0.58
CA TYR A 173 12.58 -5.17 1.10
C TYR A 173 13.31 -5.50 2.42
N ARG A 174 14.64 -5.40 2.43
CA ARG A 174 15.46 -5.85 3.57
C ARG A 174 15.48 -4.86 4.72
N ASN A 175 15.78 -3.60 4.43
CA ASN A 175 16.05 -2.59 5.46
C ASN A 175 14.80 -1.78 5.85
N VAL A 176 13.76 -1.80 5.02
CA VAL A 176 12.49 -1.14 5.34
C VAL A 176 11.44 -2.18 5.72
N TYR A 177 11.09 -3.10 4.80
CA TYR A 177 10.01 -4.04 5.07
C TYR A 177 10.36 -5.02 6.18
N LEU A 178 11.45 -5.80 6.06
CA LEU A 178 11.81 -6.79 7.08
C LEU A 178 12.20 -6.16 8.41
N ALA A 179 13.00 -5.08 8.39
CA ALA A 179 13.55 -4.51 9.61
C ALA A 179 12.57 -3.57 10.35
N GLN A 180 11.72 -2.84 9.64
CA GLN A 180 10.88 -1.79 10.22
C GLN A 180 9.38 -2.12 10.12
N THR A 181 8.93 -2.69 9.00
CA THR A 181 7.51 -2.87 8.73
C THR A 181 6.99 -4.24 9.21
N LEU A 182 7.76 -5.30 9.03
CA LEU A 182 7.35 -6.63 9.49
C LEU A 182 7.05 -6.69 11.00
N PRO A 183 7.78 -6.00 11.91
CA PRO A 183 7.45 -5.93 13.33
C PRO A 183 6.05 -5.41 13.66
N VAL A 184 5.42 -4.65 12.76
CA VAL A 184 4.03 -4.17 12.91
C VAL A 184 3.05 -5.34 13.01
N ARG A 185 3.30 -6.46 12.33
CA ARG A 185 2.49 -7.68 12.47
C ARG A 185 2.53 -8.20 13.91
N GLY A 186 3.72 -8.23 14.51
CA GLY A 186 3.88 -8.62 15.92
C GLY A 186 3.08 -7.73 16.86
N HIS A 187 3.02 -6.43 16.63
CA HIS A 187 2.18 -5.51 17.39
C HIS A 187 0.69 -5.90 17.30
N TYR A 188 0.17 -6.08 16.09
CA TYR A 188 -1.25 -6.43 15.92
C TYR A 188 -1.61 -7.83 16.42
N GLN A 189 -0.70 -8.80 16.35
CA GLN A 189 -0.87 -10.10 16.96
C GLN A 189 -0.96 -10.00 18.50
N GLN A 190 -0.13 -9.15 19.12
CA GLN A 190 -0.14 -8.93 20.58
C GLN A 190 -1.43 -8.26 21.07
N VAL A 191 -1.98 -7.32 20.32
CA VAL A 191 -3.26 -6.67 20.67
C VAL A 191 -4.49 -7.46 20.22
N GLY A 192 -4.28 -8.65 19.62
CA GLY A 192 -5.36 -9.59 19.31
C GLY A 192 -6.16 -9.25 18.05
N VAL A 193 -5.63 -8.44 17.14
CA VAL A 193 -6.27 -8.17 15.85
C VAL A 193 -6.19 -9.41 14.96
N ARG A 194 -7.31 -9.78 14.34
CA ARG A 194 -7.38 -10.92 13.41
C ARG A 194 -6.46 -10.70 12.22
N GLU A 195 -5.51 -11.61 12.01
CA GLU A 195 -4.68 -11.67 10.82
C GLU A 195 -5.24 -12.66 9.80
N VAL A 196 -5.25 -12.27 8.53
CA VAL A 196 -5.62 -13.13 7.40
C VAL A 196 -4.41 -13.18 6.46
N LEU A 197 -3.70 -14.32 6.46
CA LEU A 197 -2.52 -14.53 5.61
C LEU A 197 -2.96 -15.05 4.25
N ILE A 198 -2.51 -14.40 3.19
CA ILE A 198 -2.82 -14.72 1.79
C ILE A 198 -1.51 -14.97 1.05
N ASP A 199 -1.40 -16.11 0.40
CA ASP A 199 -0.35 -16.37 -0.57
C ASP A 199 -0.51 -15.38 -1.75
N GLY A 200 0.42 -14.43 -1.85
CA GLY A 200 0.44 -13.39 -2.87
C GLY A 200 1.12 -13.82 -4.18
N MET A 201 1.48 -15.11 -4.31
CA MET A 201 2.08 -15.66 -5.53
C MET A 201 1.01 -16.00 -6.58
N GLY A 202 1.40 -15.99 -7.86
CA GLY A 202 0.51 -16.28 -8.99
C GLY A 202 0.01 -15.01 -9.68
N THR A 203 -1.06 -15.17 -10.46
CA THR A 203 -1.68 -14.08 -11.22
C THR A 203 -2.50 -13.16 -10.30
N THR A 204 -2.85 -11.99 -10.81
CA THR A 204 -3.74 -11.04 -10.10
C THR A 204 -5.07 -11.70 -9.72
N ASP A 205 -5.63 -12.53 -10.61
CA ASP A 205 -6.91 -13.20 -10.39
C ASP A 205 -6.80 -14.35 -9.36
N ASP A 206 -5.69 -15.08 -9.33
CA ASP A 206 -5.43 -16.11 -8.31
C ASP A 206 -5.40 -15.49 -6.91
N VAL A 207 -4.69 -14.38 -6.75
CA VAL A 207 -4.61 -13.65 -5.47
C VAL A 207 -5.97 -13.07 -5.10
N ALA A 208 -6.70 -12.51 -6.08
CA ALA A 208 -8.04 -12.00 -5.85
C ALA A 208 -9.02 -13.08 -5.36
N ALA A 209 -8.97 -14.28 -5.98
CA ALA A 209 -9.81 -15.41 -5.55
C ALA A 209 -9.50 -15.86 -4.12
N ARG A 210 -8.20 -15.90 -3.73
CA ARG A 210 -7.80 -16.22 -2.35
C ARG A 210 -8.27 -15.16 -1.35
N LEU A 211 -8.18 -13.87 -1.71
CA LEU A 211 -8.71 -12.77 -0.90
C LEU A 211 -10.22 -12.90 -0.73
N ASP A 212 -10.95 -13.17 -1.82
CA ASP A 212 -12.39 -13.34 -1.78
C ASP A 212 -12.85 -14.52 -0.90
N ALA A 213 -12.10 -15.63 -0.94
CA ALA A 213 -12.39 -16.79 -0.11
C ALA A 213 -12.08 -16.59 1.39
N ALA A 214 -11.12 -15.73 1.72
CA ALA A 214 -10.66 -15.50 3.09
C ALA A 214 -11.47 -14.45 3.85
N LEU A 215 -12.24 -13.63 3.14
CA LEU A 215 -13.09 -12.61 3.76
C LEU A 215 -14.45 -13.17 4.14
N PRO A 216 -15.04 -12.69 5.25
CA PRO A 216 -16.41 -13.04 5.58
C PRO A 216 -17.38 -12.58 4.49
N ALA A 217 -18.45 -13.35 4.31
CA ALA A 217 -19.52 -13.05 3.38
C ALA A 217 -20.28 -11.77 3.80
#